data_a83da904a4a44113bf4743ab7a2d9de8
#
_entry.id   a83da904a4a44113bf4743ab7a2d9de8
#
_cell.length_a   1.000
_cell.length_b   1.000
_cell.length_c   1.000
_cell.angle_alpha   90.00
_cell.angle_beta   90.00
_cell.angle_gamma   90.00
#
_symmetry.space_group_name_H-M   'P 1'
#
loop_
_entity.id
_entity.type
_entity.pdbx_description
1 polymer ?
#
loop_
_entity_poly.entity_id
_entity_poly.type
_entity_poly.pdbx_seq_one_letter_code
_entity_poly.pdbx_strand_id
1 'polypeptide(L)'
;MEKISLKNLLKIKNGRDHKNLNAGKIPVYGSGGIMRYVDTSIYNKESILLPRKGTLNNIQYASQPFWCVDTIYYTEINQSKVFPYFLYNYLKNLNLENLNTGTGVPSMTFDSYYNLKINLPSLETQQKIAKILSDIDDKIEVLHQINDNLAELNPNKKTLKGSFYLFY
;
A
#
# COMPACT_ATOMS: atom_id res chain seq x y z
N MET A 1 5.63 18.66 16.82
CA MET A 1 5.64 17.28 16.29
C MET A 1 7.08 16.79 16.26
N GLU A 2 7.32 15.59 16.76
CA GLU A 2 8.64 14.98 16.77
C GLU A 2 8.95 14.37 15.39
N LYS A 3 10.18 14.57 14.88
CA LYS A 3 10.64 13.91 13.66
C LYS A 3 11.29 12.57 14.02
N ILE A 4 10.63 11.47 13.65
CA ILE A 4 11.08 10.11 13.96
C ILE A 4 11.52 9.41 12.67
N SER A 5 12.64 8.69 12.73
CA SER A 5 13.08 7.84 11.61
C SER A 5 12.13 6.66 11.42
N LEU A 6 11.79 6.33 10.16
CA LEU A 6 10.95 5.18 9.84
C LEU A 6 11.50 3.86 10.43
N LYS A 7 12.83 3.72 10.57
CA LYS A 7 13.50 2.60 11.25
C LYS A 7 12.98 2.35 12.67
N ASN A 8 12.54 3.40 13.38
CA ASN A 8 12.04 3.30 14.74
C ASN A 8 10.56 2.90 14.81
N LEU A 9 9.85 2.93 13.69
CA LEU A 9 8.41 2.69 13.58
C LEU A 9 8.07 1.32 13.01
N LEU A 10 8.97 0.74 12.20
CA LEU A 10 8.73 -0.55 11.55
C LEU A 10 10.03 -1.29 11.22
N LYS A 11 9.89 -2.59 10.90
CA LYS A 11 10.96 -3.41 10.31
C LYS A 11 10.56 -3.78 8.89
N ILE A 12 11.50 -3.64 7.95
CA ILE A 12 11.30 -4.00 6.53
C ILE A 12 11.79 -5.43 6.30
N LYS A 13 11.02 -6.20 5.54
CA LYS A 13 11.30 -7.59 5.16
C LYS A 13 11.18 -7.75 3.65
N ASN A 14 11.93 -8.69 3.09
CA ASN A 14 11.84 -9.04 1.67
C ASN A 14 10.60 -9.90 1.39
N GLY A 15 9.91 -9.60 0.28
CA GLY A 15 9.00 -10.56 -0.33
C GLY A 15 9.74 -11.78 -0.88
N ARG A 16 8.99 -12.79 -1.32
CA ARG A 16 9.54 -14.09 -1.79
C ARG A 16 8.83 -14.55 -3.05
N ASP A 17 9.49 -15.42 -3.81
CA ASP A 17 8.88 -16.09 -4.96
C ASP A 17 7.62 -16.86 -4.53
N HIS A 18 6.61 -16.83 -5.39
CA HIS A 18 5.29 -17.40 -5.16
C HIS A 18 4.94 -18.58 -6.10
N LYS A 19 5.87 -18.95 -7.01
CA LYS A 19 5.59 -19.91 -8.09
C LYS A 19 5.19 -21.29 -7.60
N ASN A 20 5.80 -21.72 -6.48
CA ASN A 20 5.59 -23.04 -5.89
C ASN A 20 4.40 -23.10 -4.92
N LEU A 21 3.63 -22.01 -4.77
CA LEU A 21 2.45 -21.99 -3.92
C LEU A 21 1.23 -22.46 -4.70
N ASN A 22 0.34 -23.20 -4.02
CA ASN A 22 -0.91 -23.64 -4.61
C ASN A 22 -1.91 -22.48 -4.73
N ALA A 23 -2.94 -22.66 -5.56
CA ALA A 23 -4.05 -21.72 -5.63
C ALA A 23 -4.84 -21.70 -4.31
N GLY A 24 -5.31 -20.51 -3.89
CA GLY A 24 -6.04 -20.33 -2.65
C GLY A 24 -6.79 -19.00 -2.59
N LYS A 25 -6.94 -18.45 -1.39
CA LYS A 25 -7.71 -17.21 -1.13
C LYS A 25 -6.84 -16.05 -0.64
N ILE A 26 -5.54 -16.26 -0.42
CA ILE A 26 -4.61 -15.26 0.11
C ILE A 26 -4.03 -14.47 -1.04
N PRO A 27 -4.18 -13.13 -1.07
CA PRO A 27 -3.69 -12.31 -2.17
C PRO A 27 -2.16 -12.30 -2.24
N VAL A 28 -1.62 -12.39 -3.45
CA VAL A 28 -0.20 -12.18 -3.75
C VAL A 28 -0.03 -10.81 -4.35
N TYR A 29 0.69 -9.95 -3.65
CA TYR A 29 0.98 -8.60 -4.10
C TYR A 29 2.27 -8.54 -4.93
N GLY A 30 2.17 -7.85 -6.06
CA GLY A 30 3.28 -7.40 -6.88
C GLY A 30 3.35 -5.88 -6.94
N SER A 31 4.34 -5.30 -7.65
CA SER A 31 4.50 -3.85 -7.78
C SER A 31 3.29 -3.14 -8.43
N GLY A 32 2.49 -3.87 -9.21
CA GLY A 32 1.27 -3.35 -9.85
C GLY A 32 -0.03 -3.63 -9.08
N GLY A 33 0.02 -4.30 -7.93
CA GLY A 33 -1.19 -4.72 -7.19
C GLY A 33 -1.28 -6.22 -7.00
N ILE A 34 -2.50 -6.73 -6.77
CA ILE A 34 -2.75 -8.18 -6.61
C ILE A 34 -2.58 -8.90 -7.95
N MET A 35 -1.71 -9.91 -7.97
CA MET A 35 -1.37 -10.70 -9.17
C MET A 35 -2.16 -12.02 -9.26
N ARG A 36 -2.36 -12.69 -8.13
CA ARG A 36 -3.08 -13.98 -8.01
C ARG A 36 -3.43 -14.23 -6.55
N TYR A 37 -4.05 -15.38 -6.29
CA TYR A 37 -4.36 -15.86 -4.95
C TYR A 37 -3.69 -17.20 -4.67
N VAL A 38 -3.19 -17.42 -3.45
CA VAL A 38 -2.47 -18.61 -3.00
C VAL A 38 -3.04 -19.15 -1.68
N ASP A 39 -2.59 -20.34 -1.29
CA ASP A 39 -3.02 -21.04 -0.06
C ASP A 39 -2.23 -20.67 1.19
N THR A 40 -1.10 -19.98 1.03
CA THR A 40 -0.15 -19.69 2.12
C THR A 40 0.15 -18.19 2.22
N SER A 41 0.23 -17.65 3.43
CA SER A 41 0.63 -16.26 3.69
C SER A 41 2.11 -16.17 4.06
N ILE A 42 2.76 -15.07 3.65
CA ILE A 42 4.10 -14.70 4.14
C ILE A 42 4.01 -13.95 5.47
N TYR A 43 2.90 -13.24 5.67
CA TYR A 43 2.61 -12.47 6.88
C TYR A 43 1.09 -12.36 7.09
N ASN A 44 0.67 -12.32 8.36
CA ASN A 44 -0.75 -12.43 8.74
C ASN A 44 -1.29 -11.24 9.55
N LYS A 45 -0.52 -10.14 9.60
CA LYS A 45 -0.92 -8.89 10.26
C LYS A 45 -0.93 -7.76 9.24
N GLU A 46 -1.49 -6.63 9.63
CA GLU A 46 -1.44 -5.40 8.84
C GLU A 46 -0.01 -5.03 8.45
N SER A 47 0.17 -4.65 7.20
CA SER A 47 1.47 -4.31 6.65
C SER A 47 1.37 -3.24 5.57
N ILE A 48 2.36 -2.38 5.52
CA ILE A 48 2.58 -1.47 4.40
C ILE A 48 3.55 -2.16 3.45
N LEU A 49 3.13 -2.27 2.19
CA LEU A 49 3.91 -2.88 1.14
C LEU A 49 4.67 -1.78 0.39
N LEU A 50 5.98 -1.83 0.49
CA LEU A 50 6.87 -0.80 -0.03
C LEU A 50 7.52 -1.28 -1.33
N PRO A 51 7.46 -0.51 -2.43
CA PRO A 51 8.14 -0.87 -3.67
C PRO A 51 9.66 -1.04 -3.48
N ARG A 52 10.19 -2.15 -3.96
CA ARG A 52 11.63 -2.38 -4.06
C ARG A 52 12.16 -2.02 -5.44
N LYS A 53 11.38 -2.35 -6.49
CA LYS A 53 11.71 -2.10 -7.89
C LYS A 53 10.47 -1.71 -8.68
N GLY A 54 10.63 -0.89 -9.71
CA GLY A 54 9.56 -0.46 -10.60
C GLY A 54 8.90 0.84 -10.14
N THR A 55 7.57 0.91 -10.10
CA THR A 55 6.82 2.11 -9.73
C THR A 55 6.95 2.42 -8.23
N LEU A 56 7.85 3.33 -7.87
CA LEU A 56 8.22 3.61 -6.46
C LEU A 56 7.10 4.28 -5.66
N ASN A 57 6.17 4.97 -6.32
CA ASN A 57 5.05 5.65 -5.65
C ASN A 57 3.86 4.70 -5.38
N ASN A 58 3.90 3.45 -5.87
CA ASN A 58 2.82 2.48 -5.64
C ASN A 58 2.95 1.77 -4.28
N ILE A 59 2.82 2.52 -3.20
CA ILE A 59 2.73 1.96 -1.85
C ILE A 59 1.35 1.34 -1.67
N GLN A 60 1.29 0.11 -1.18
CA GLN A 60 0.05 -0.63 -0.97
C GLN A 60 -0.14 -0.96 0.52
N TYR A 61 -1.38 -1.26 0.90
CA TYR A 61 -1.75 -1.64 2.26
C TYR A 61 -2.39 -3.02 2.27
N ALA A 62 -1.88 -3.91 3.09
CA ALA A 62 -2.47 -5.22 3.33
C ALA A 62 -3.03 -5.26 4.75
N SER A 63 -4.36 -5.35 4.88
CA SER A 63 -5.09 -5.44 6.15
C SER A 63 -5.36 -6.88 6.60
N GLN A 64 -5.11 -7.86 5.72
CA GLN A 64 -5.38 -9.28 5.90
C GLN A 64 -4.12 -10.11 5.61
N PRO A 65 -4.11 -11.42 5.93
CA PRO A 65 -3.02 -12.30 5.53
C PRO A 65 -2.72 -12.19 4.03
N PHE A 66 -1.45 -12.09 3.68
CA PHE A 66 -1.00 -11.88 2.30
C PHE A 66 0.31 -12.59 1.99
N TRP A 67 0.62 -12.68 0.71
CA TRP A 67 1.95 -12.95 0.18
C TRP A 67 2.42 -11.76 -0.65
N CYS A 68 3.73 -11.50 -0.72
CA CYS A 68 4.27 -10.53 -1.64
C CYS A 68 5.54 -11.04 -2.33
N VAL A 69 5.72 -10.64 -3.59
CA VAL A 69 6.86 -11.05 -4.40
C VAL A 69 8.11 -10.25 -4.08
N ASP A 70 9.26 -10.67 -4.59
CA ASP A 70 10.58 -10.09 -4.30
C ASP A 70 10.80 -8.67 -4.84
N THR A 71 9.91 -8.16 -5.69
CA THR A 71 9.91 -6.75 -6.14
C THR A 71 9.27 -5.79 -5.14
N ILE A 72 8.76 -6.32 -4.03
CA ILE A 72 8.11 -5.57 -2.94
C ILE A 72 8.74 -5.97 -1.61
N TYR A 73 8.84 -5.02 -0.70
CA TYR A 73 9.05 -5.24 0.72
C TYR A 73 7.73 -5.26 1.47
N TYR A 74 7.63 -6.03 2.54
CA TYR A 74 6.57 -5.89 3.53
C TYR A 74 7.13 -5.38 4.86
N THR A 75 6.25 -4.88 5.73
CA THR A 75 6.65 -4.24 6.98
C THR A 75 6.01 -4.89 8.20
N GLU A 76 6.80 -5.03 9.26
CA GLU A 76 6.34 -5.34 10.61
C GLU A 76 6.24 -4.02 11.37
N ILE A 77 5.01 -3.53 11.61
CA ILE A 77 4.76 -2.19 12.16
C ILE A 77 4.71 -2.24 13.68
N ASN A 78 5.40 -1.31 14.35
CA ASN A 78 5.30 -1.13 15.79
C ASN A 78 4.05 -0.31 16.14
N GLN A 79 2.93 -1.01 16.35
CA GLN A 79 1.63 -0.37 16.63
C GLN A 79 1.57 0.34 17.99
N SER A 80 2.55 0.15 18.88
CA SER A 80 2.64 0.95 20.11
C SER A 80 3.14 2.38 19.86
N LYS A 81 3.71 2.64 18.67
CA LYS A 81 4.28 3.95 18.29
C LYS A 81 3.53 4.62 17.16
N VAL A 82 2.99 3.84 16.23
CA VAL A 82 2.36 4.38 15.03
C VAL A 82 1.13 3.57 14.63
N PHE A 83 0.06 4.25 14.25
CA PHE A 83 -1.14 3.63 13.72
C PHE A 83 -0.91 3.23 12.25
N PRO A 84 -1.08 1.95 11.87
CA PRO A 84 -0.67 1.43 10.56
C PRO A 84 -1.27 2.20 9.37
N TYR A 85 -2.59 2.43 9.39
CA TYR A 85 -3.29 3.11 8.31
C TYR A 85 -2.91 4.60 8.19
N PHE A 86 -2.62 5.27 9.32
CA PHE A 86 -2.05 6.62 9.31
C PHE A 86 -0.69 6.64 8.60
N LEU A 87 0.21 5.71 8.98
CA LEU A 87 1.54 5.64 8.40
C LEU A 87 1.50 5.31 6.90
N TYR A 88 0.61 4.40 6.49
CA TYR A 88 0.38 4.10 5.08
C TYR A 88 0.04 5.35 4.28
N ASN A 89 -0.98 6.11 4.73
CA ASN A 89 -1.39 7.34 4.03
C ASN A 89 -0.30 8.42 4.07
N TYR A 90 0.44 8.53 5.16
CA TYR A 90 1.59 9.45 5.24
C TYR A 90 2.63 9.11 4.17
N LEU A 91 3.03 7.84 4.07
CA LEU A 91 4.03 7.39 3.10
C LEU A 91 3.55 7.50 1.66
N LYS A 92 2.28 7.18 1.39
CA LYS A 92 1.65 7.29 0.06
C LYS A 92 1.69 8.73 -0.49
N ASN A 93 1.64 9.73 0.40
CA ASN A 93 1.71 11.14 0.02
C ASN A 93 3.14 11.68 -0.12
N LEU A 94 4.19 10.86 0.14
CA LEU A 94 5.56 11.25 -0.10
C LEU A 94 5.94 11.00 -1.57
N ASN A 95 6.63 11.95 -2.18
CA ASN A 95 7.25 11.72 -3.49
C ASN A 95 8.54 10.90 -3.30
N LEU A 96 8.46 9.58 -3.48
CA LEU A 96 9.57 8.66 -3.33
C LEU A 96 10.48 8.57 -4.55
N GLU A 97 10.08 9.10 -5.70
CA GLU A 97 10.88 9.07 -6.93
C GLU A 97 12.22 9.77 -6.77
N ASN A 98 12.25 10.84 -5.97
CA ASN A 98 13.47 11.57 -5.65
C ASN A 98 14.48 10.76 -4.83
N LEU A 99 14.08 9.62 -4.27
CA LEU A 99 14.92 8.73 -3.45
C LEU A 99 15.39 7.49 -4.24
N ASN A 100 15.12 7.48 -5.55
CA ASN A 100 15.53 6.40 -6.44
C ASN A 100 17.06 6.22 -6.43
N THR A 101 17.51 4.99 -6.18
CA THR A 101 18.92 4.60 -6.20
C THR A 101 19.31 3.78 -7.43
N GLY A 102 18.34 3.43 -8.29
CA GLY A 102 18.56 2.66 -9.51
C GLY A 102 18.94 3.54 -10.71
N THR A 103 19.84 3.07 -11.54
CA THR A 103 20.26 3.77 -12.77
C THR A 103 19.45 3.38 -14.00
N GLY A 104 18.87 2.19 -14.06
CA GLY A 104 18.05 1.71 -15.18
C GLY A 104 16.60 1.45 -14.75
N VAL A 105 16.42 0.57 -13.77
CA VAL A 105 15.09 0.34 -13.16
C VAL A 105 15.03 1.08 -11.83
N PRO A 106 14.01 1.94 -11.63
CA PRO A 106 13.83 2.61 -10.34
C PRO A 106 13.83 1.61 -9.19
N SER A 107 14.62 1.88 -8.15
CA SER A 107 14.76 0.97 -7.01
C SER A 107 14.99 1.71 -5.70
N MET A 108 14.51 1.11 -4.61
CA MET A 108 14.68 1.57 -3.24
C MET A 108 15.31 0.50 -2.38
N THR A 109 16.23 0.90 -1.51
CA THR A 109 16.85 0.02 -0.52
C THR A 109 16.16 0.16 0.85
N PHE A 110 16.49 -0.75 1.78
CA PHE A 110 16.04 -0.62 3.18
C PHE A 110 16.51 0.70 3.78
N ASP A 111 17.76 1.09 3.52
CA ASP A 111 18.35 2.31 4.08
C ASP A 111 17.67 3.57 3.54
N SER A 112 17.30 3.57 2.25
CA SER A 112 16.52 4.67 1.67
C SER A 112 15.21 4.89 2.42
N TYR A 113 14.47 3.81 2.74
CA TYR A 113 13.25 3.89 3.54
C TYR A 113 13.52 4.22 5.00
N TYR A 114 14.49 3.56 5.65
CA TYR A 114 14.78 3.76 7.07
C TYR A 114 15.24 5.19 7.40
N ASN A 115 15.86 5.89 6.45
CA ASN A 115 16.29 7.27 6.61
C ASN A 115 15.17 8.30 6.46
N LEU A 116 13.97 7.91 6.01
CA LEU A 116 12.82 8.80 5.97
C LEU A 116 12.48 9.31 7.38
N LYS A 117 12.26 10.61 7.47
CA LYS A 117 11.84 11.30 8.70
C LYS A 117 10.34 11.56 8.65
N ILE A 118 9.63 11.01 9.61
CA ILE A 118 8.17 11.10 9.72
C ILE A 118 7.83 12.11 10.80
N ASN A 119 6.98 13.09 10.51
CA ASN A 119 6.37 13.96 11.52
C ASN A 119 5.24 13.19 12.21
N LEU A 120 5.45 12.80 13.46
CA LEU A 120 4.54 11.91 14.16
C LEU A 120 3.72 12.71 15.21
N PRO A 121 2.39 12.83 15.04
CA PRO A 121 1.51 13.33 16.10
C PRO A 121 1.28 12.25 17.17
N SER A 122 0.52 12.58 18.22
CA SER A 122 0.11 11.59 19.22
C SER A 122 -0.69 10.43 18.59
N LEU A 123 -0.64 9.24 19.20
CA LEU A 123 -1.39 8.08 18.71
C LEU A 123 -2.89 8.37 18.59
N GLU A 124 -3.47 9.12 19.53
CA GLU A 124 -4.86 9.55 19.47
C GLU A 124 -5.16 10.38 18.21
N THR A 125 -4.26 11.33 17.89
CA THR A 125 -4.39 12.14 16.68
C THR A 125 -4.22 11.31 15.42
N GLN A 126 -3.28 10.35 15.41
CA GLN A 126 -3.10 9.43 14.28
C GLN A 126 -4.36 8.60 14.03
N GLN A 127 -5.00 8.09 15.08
CA GLN A 127 -6.24 7.31 14.98
C GLN A 127 -7.40 8.15 14.42
N LYS A 128 -7.55 9.41 14.88
CA LYS A 128 -8.57 10.32 14.36
C LYS A 128 -8.38 10.61 12.87
N ILE A 129 -7.14 10.89 12.45
CA ILE A 129 -6.80 11.10 11.04
C ILE A 129 -7.07 9.83 10.23
N ALA A 130 -6.59 8.68 10.70
CA ALA A 130 -6.77 7.41 10.03
C ALA A 130 -8.25 7.05 9.85
N LYS A 131 -9.09 7.33 10.86
CA LYS A 131 -10.54 7.10 10.78
C LYS A 131 -11.17 7.96 9.69
N ILE A 132 -10.86 9.25 9.62
CA ILE A 132 -11.41 10.14 8.58
C ILE A 132 -11.02 9.65 7.20
N LEU A 133 -9.74 9.26 7.01
CA LEU A 133 -9.25 8.76 5.72
C LEU A 133 -9.90 7.43 5.34
N SER A 134 -10.05 6.50 6.28
CA SER A 134 -10.75 5.23 6.06
C SER A 134 -12.22 5.46 5.68
N ASP A 135 -12.92 6.34 6.39
CA ASP A 135 -14.33 6.67 6.10
C ASP A 135 -14.50 7.27 4.68
N ILE A 136 -13.47 7.98 4.18
CA ILE A 136 -13.45 8.51 2.80
C ILE A 136 -13.21 7.39 1.80
N ASP A 137 -12.21 6.53 2.04
CA ASP A 137 -11.89 5.42 1.15
C ASP A 137 -13.07 4.44 1.05
N ASP A 138 -13.75 4.14 2.16
CA ASP A 138 -14.97 3.31 2.17
C ASP A 138 -16.09 3.93 1.31
N LYS A 139 -16.26 5.25 1.36
CA LYS A 139 -17.25 5.94 0.51
C LYS A 139 -16.86 5.89 -0.96
N ILE A 140 -15.58 6.06 -1.29
CA ILE A 140 -15.09 5.95 -2.66
C ILE A 140 -15.38 4.55 -3.20
N GLU A 141 -15.11 3.50 -2.41
CA GLU A 141 -15.38 2.12 -2.80
C GLU A 141 -16.87 1.87 -3.06
N VAL A 142 -17.76 2.36 -2.17
CA VAL A 142 -19.22 2.27 -2.38
C VAL A 142 -19.64 3.00 -3.64
N LEU A 143 -19.09 4.18 -3.93
CA LEU A 143 -19.39 4.91 -5.16
C LEU A 143 -18.92 4.17 -6.42
N HIS A 144 -17.76 3.51 -6.37
CA HIS A 144 -17.31 2.65 -7.46
C HIS A 144 -18.27 1.49 -7.71
N GLN A 145 -18.72 0.80 -6.66
CA GLN A 145 -19.69 -0.28 -6.76
C GLN A 145 -21.03 0.20 -7.35
N ILE A 146 -21.52 1.37 -6.92
CA ILE A 146 -22.74 1.98 -7.48
C ILE A 146 -22.54 2.28 -8.97
N ASN A 147 -21.42 2.87 -9.37
CA ASN A 147 -21.15 3.19 -10.77
C ASN A 147 -21.04 1.93 -11.64
N ASP A 148 -20.42 0.87 -11.15
CA ASP A 148 -20.31 -0.40 -11.87
C ASP A 148 -21.69 -1.05 -12.06
N ASN A 149 -22.54 -1.07 -11.01
CA ASN A 149 -23.91 -1.54 -11.07
C ASN A 149 -24.77 -0.72 -12.05
N LEU A 150 -24.63 0.61 -12.06
CA LEU A 150 -25.33 1.48 -13.01
C LEU A 150 -24.88 1.24 -14.46
N ALA A 151 -23.60 0.93 -14.69
CA ALA A 151 -23.06 0.59 -16.01
C ALA A 151 -23.62 -0.73 -16.51
N GLU A 152 -23.83 -1.72 -15.64
CA GLU A 152 -24.46 -3.00 -15.99
C GLU A 152 -25.95 -2.85 -16.36
N LEU A 153 -26.66 -1.96 -15.66
CA LEU A 153 -28.09 -1.68 -15.94
C LEU A 153 -28.32 -0.88 -17.24
N ASN A 154 -27.28 -0.21 -17.77
CA ASN A 154 -27.39 0.61 -18.97
C ASN A 154 -26.25 0.36 -19.98
N PRO A 155 -26.24 -0.83 -20.65
CA PRO A 155 -25.17 -1.26 -21.55
C PRO A 155 -24.94 -0.33 -22.77
N ASN A 156 -25.91 0.55 -23.09
CA ASN A 156 -25.81 1.53 -24.19
C ASN A 156 -25.03 2.81 -23.84
N LYS A 157 -24.69 3.05 -22.59
CA LYS A 157 -23.82 4.16 -22.16
C LYS A 157 -22.35 3.71 -21.97
N LYS A 158 -21.71 3.31 -23.06
CA LYS A 158 -20.28 2.95 -23.10
C LYS A 158 -19.32 4.15 -23.00
N THR A 159 -19.71 5.29 -22.43
CA THR A 159 -18.96 6.54 -22.58
C THR A 159 -18.77 7.33 -21.26
N LEU A 160 -18.37 6.69 -20.16
CA LEU A 160 -17.88 7.46 -19.01
C LEU A 160 -16.67 6.82 -18.31
N LYS A 161 -16.09 5.75 -18.84
CA LYS A 161 -14.85 5.15 -18.29
C LYS A 161 -13.55 5.90 -18.61
N GLY A 162 -13.61 7.02 -19.34
CA GLY A 162 -12.41 7.69 -19.88
C GLY A 162 -12.04 9.04 -19.24
N SER A 163 -12.84 9.59 -18.33
CA SER A 163 -12.67 11.02 -17.99
C SER A 163 -12.31 11.35 -16.53
N PHE A 164 -12.22 10.36 -15.64
CA PHE A 164 -11.94 10.62 -14.22
C PHE A 164 -10.54 10.18 -13.75
N TYR A 165 -9.69 9.65 -14.61
CA TYR A 165 -8.32 9.23 -14.27
C TYR A 165 -7.25 10.32 -14.49
N LEU A 166 -7.63 11.59 -14.70
CA LEU A 166 -6.67 12.64 -15.08
C LEU A 166 -6.39 13.70 -14.01
N PHE A 167 -6.85 13.54 -12.79
CA PHE A 167 -6.51 14.46 -11.70
C PHE A 167 -6.36 13.72 -10.37
N TYR A 168 -5.21 13.06 -10.17
CA TYR A 168 -4.56 12.93 -8.84
C TYR A 168 -3.13 12.44 -9.03
#